data_25b3e8cab72bf3f2de09222ada9c739a
#
_entry.id   25b3e8cab72bf3f2de09222ada9c739a
#
_cell.length_a   1.000
_cell.length_b   1.000
_cell.length_c   1.000
_cell.angle_alpha   90.00
_cell.angle_beta   90.00
_cell.angle_gamma   90.00
#
_symmetry.space_group_name_H-M   'P 1'
#
loop_
_entity.id
_entity.type
_entity.pdbx_description
1 polymer ?
#
loop_
_entity_poly.entity_id
_entity_poly.type
_entity_poly.pdbx_seq_one_letter_code
_entity_poly.pdbx_strand_id
1 'polypeptide(L)'
;PVKIYTNCDEVELTVNGVSVGRQKTENYHCTFNVDMPDGISAIMAKGTYKGKDAYDATTISILPMPNIATGEELSINVGSNCDYTSDEGVTWLSDSNFRGGKTKSNTSEVLLTTDDPLFQTWRESSYEYVFDVVNGKYEVELLTVEKTIPSGQLANLLGRGSDDRYSIAARERRFIEVSNGKIIIMSGDIKKGRLLCGIKIRRIL
;
A
#
# COMPACT_ATOMS: atom_id res chain seq x y z
N PRO A 1 17.04 0.06 10.28
CA PRO A 1 17.83 -0.78 11.18
C PRO A 1 17.51 -2.26 10.99
N VAL A 2 18.56 -3.12 10.95
CA VAL A 2 18.43 -4.59 11.00
C VAL A 2 18.80 -5.02 12.40
N LYS A 3 17.84 -5.63 13.11
CA LYS A 3 18.03 -6.12 14.49
C LYS A 3 18.21 -7.62 14.46
N ILE A 4 19.28 -8.11 15.07
CA ILE A 4 19.67 -9.52 15.11
C ILE A 4 19.63 -9.98 16.56
N TYR A 5 18.89 -11.04 16.82
CA TYR A 5 18.84 -11.73 18.12
C TYR A 5 19.74 -12.95 18.09
N THR A 6 20.68 -13.04 19.01
CA THR A 6 21.68 -14.10 19.01
C THR A 6 22.30 -14.30 20.39
N ASN A 7 22.89 -15.45 20.60
CA ASN A 7 23.75 -15.76 21.75
C ASN A 7 25.27 -15.74 21.40
N CYS A 8 25.62 -15.31 20.17
CA CYS A 8 27.01 -15.08 19.81
C CYS A 8 27.52 -13.80 20.46
N ASP A 9 28.82 -13.72 20.77
CA ASP A 9 29.42 -12.52 21.37
C ASP A 9 29.56 -11.36 20.38
N GLU A 10 29.72 -11.70 19.10
CA GLU A 10 29.83 -10.77 17.99
C GLU A 10 29.14 -11.31 16.75
N VAL A 11 28.58 -10.44 15.94
CA VAL A 11 27.92 -10.75 14.66
C VAL A 11 28.50 -9.90 13.56
N GLU A 12 28.80 -10.50 12.42
CA GLU A 12 29.05 -9.84 11.15
C GLU A 12 27.78 -9.88 10.30
N LEU A 13 27.37 -8.73 9.76
CA LEU A 13 26.27 -8.62 8.81
C LEU A 13 26.80 -8.41 7.41
N THR A 14 26.28 -9.16 6.45
CA THR A 14 26.52 -8.94 5.01
C THR A 14 25.21 -8.64 4.29
N VAL A 15 25.27 -7.76 3.32
CA VAL A 15 24.18 -7.44 2.39
C VAL A 15 24.67 -7.68 0.98
N ASN A 16 23.98 -8.52 0.23
CA ASN A 16 24.37 -8.93 -1.13
C ASN A 16 25.84 -9.42 -1.21
N GLY A 17 26.31 -10.11 -0.15
CA GLY A 17 27.67 -10.62 -0.06
C GLY A 17 28.72 -9.58 0.37
N VAL A 18 28.36 -8.31 0.56
CA VAL A 18 29.26 -7.24 1.04
C VAL A 18 29.10 -7.08 2.54
N SER A 19 30.22 -7.10 3.30
CA SER A 19 30.18 -6.90 4.74
C SER A 19 29.80 -5.46 5.08
N VAL A 20 28.82 -5.31 5.98
CA VAL A 20 28.37 -4.03 6.54
C VAL A 20 29.11 -3.72 7.84
N GLY A 21 29.86 -4.70 8.35
CA GLY A 21 30.64 -4.59 9.56
C GLY A 21 30.29 -5.63 10.61
N ARG A 22 30.91 -5.48 11.78
CA ARG A 22 30.73 -6.35 12.94
C ARG A 22 30.23 -5.55 14.14
N GLN A 23 29.35 -6.16 14.91
CA GLN A 23 28.76 -5.58 16.12
C GLN A 23 28.84 -6.60 17.26
N LYS A 24 29.25 -6.12 18.45
CA LYS A 24 29.14 -6.90 19.68
C LYS A 24 27.67 -7.01 20.09
N THR A 25 27.34 -8.17 20.65
CA THR A 25 26.00 -8.43 21.15
C THR A 25 25.87 -7.92 22.58
N GLU A 26 24.80 -7.17 22.83
CA GLU A 26 24.39 -6.71 24.17
C GLU A 26 22.96 -7.19 24.44
N ASN A 27 22.73 -7.78 25.62
CA ASN A 27 21.39 -8.31 25.96
C ASN A 27 20.79 -9.21 24.87
N TYR A 28 21.61 -10.11 24.30
CA TYR A 28 21.23 -11.07 23.26
C TYR A 28 20.76 -10.44 21.93
N HIS A 29 21.17 -9.21 21.64
CA HIS A 29 20.90 -8.61 20.33
C HIS A 29 21.98 -7.59 19.93
N CYS A 30 22.07 -7.32 18.62
CA CYS A 30 22.77 -6.18 18.07
C CYS A 30 21.93 -5.54 16.95
N THR A 31 22.26 -4.30 16.57
CA THR A 31 21.50 -3.55 15.58
C THR A 31 22.45 -2.90 14.56
N PHE A 32 22.23 -3.14 13.29
CA PHE A 32 22.94 -2.50 12.19
C PHE A 32 22.05 -1.48 11.52
N ASN A 33 22.56 -0.29 11.28
CA ASN A 33 21.92 0.68 10.38
C ASN A 33 22.50 0.45 8.98
N VAL A 34 21.65 0.03 8.08
CA VAL A 34 22.04 -0.36 6.71
C VAL A 34 21.18 0.39 5.73
N ASP A 35 21.83 1.01 4.75
CA ASP A 35 21.14 1.51 3.57
C ASP A 35 20.95 0.36 2.58
N MET A 36 19.71 0.03 2.31
CA MET A 36 19.34 -1.05 1.41
C MET A 36 19.03 -0.47 0.03
N PRO A 37 19.59 -1.01 -1.04
CA PRO A 37 19.22 -0.61 -2.39
C PRO A 37 17.78 -1.06 -2.71
N ASP A 38 17.18 -0.38 -3.67
CA ASP A 38 15.91 -0.81 -4.26
C ASP A 38 16.05 -2.21 -4.87
N GLY A 39 14.95 -2.97 -4.83
CA GLY A 39 14.92 -4.34 -5.31
C GLY A 39 15.15 -5.37 -4.20
N ILE A 40 15.61 -6.56 -4.57
CA ILE A 40 15.80 -7.68 -3.66
C ILE A 40 17.24 -7.66 -3.12
N SER A 41 17.39 -7.62 -1.80
CA SER A 41 18.64 -7.74 -1.11
C SER A 41 18.70 -9.02 -0.28
N ALA A 42 19.79 -9.77 -0.40
CA ALA A 42 20.11 -10.90 0.47
C ALA A 42 20.85 -10.39 1.71
N ILE A 43 20.36 -10.72 2.88
CA ILE A 43 20.98 -10.37 4.16
C ILE A 43 21.44 -11.66 4.83
N MET A 44 22.67 -11.68 5.30
CA MET A 44 23.21 -12.79 6.07
C MET A 44 23.93 -12.28 7.32
N ALA A 45 23.56 -12.84 8.46
CA ALA A 45 24.23 -12.64 9.74
C ALA A 45 25.10 -13.87 10.06
N LYS A 46 26.36 -13.63 10.39
CA LYS A 46 27.28 -14.67 10.82
C LYS A 46 27.89 -14.32 12.16
N GLY A 47 27.91 -15.29 13.10
CA GLY A 47 28.59 -15.18 14.39
C GLY A 47 29.20 -16.50 14.81
N THR A 48 29.90 -16.51 15.95
CA THR A 48 30.48 -17.72 16.52
C THR A 48 29.95 -17.91 17.93
N TYR A 49 29.45 -19.11 18.22
CA TYR A 49 29.02 -19.50 19.55
C TYR A 49 29.70 -20.81 19.99
N LYS A 50 30.42 -20.77 21.11
CA LYS A 50 31.16 -21.93 21.66
C LYS A 50 32.08 -22.59 20.61
N GLY A 51 32.77 -21.78 19.81
CA GLY A 51 33.71 -22.23 18.79
C GLY A 51 33.08 -22.81 17.51
N LYS A 52 31.78 -22.68 17.35
CA LYS A 52 31.06 -23.10 16.13
C LYS A 52 30.46 -21.88 15.43
N ASP A 53 30.57 -21.83 14.11
CA ASP A 53 29.91 -20.84 13.30
C ASP A 53 28.39 -21.02 13.33
N ALA A 54 27.70 -19.92 13.50
CA ALA A 54 26.24 -19.81 13.41
C ALA A 54 25.88 -18.74 12.40
N TYR A 55 24.89 -18.99 11.55
CA TYR A 55 24.43 -18.01 10.56
C TYR A 55 22.92 -18.16 10.33
N ASP A 56 22.36 -17.04 9.93
CA ASP A 56 20.99 -16.93 9.48
C ASP A 56 20.95 -16.00 8.25
N ALA A 57 20.07 -16.28 7.31
CA ALA A 57 19.96 -15.52 6.08
C ALA A 57 18.48 -15.31 5.70
N THR A 58 18.20 -14.14 5.17
CA THR A 58 16.89 -13.79 4.64
C THR A 58 17.02 -12.89 3.42
N THR A 59 15.92 -12.73 2.68
CA THR A 59 15.83 -11.76 1.61
C THR A 59 14.83 -10.67 1.98
N ILE A 60 15.16 -9.43 1.66
CA ILE A 60 14.27 -8.27 1.81
C ILE A 60 14.07 -7.67 0.43
N SER A 61 12.82 -7.40 0.07
CA SER A 61 12.46 -6.64 -1.12
C SER A 61 12.13 -5.22 -0.72
N ILE A 62 12.88 -4.26 -1.25
CA ILE A 62 12.57 -2.83 -1.15
C ILE A 62 12.02 -2.40 -2.50
N LEU A 63 10.74 -2.08 -2.51
CA LEU A 63 10.11 -1.52 -3.69
C LEU A 63 10.48 -0.02 -3.74
N PRO A 64 11.03 0.47 -4.85
CA PRO A 64 11.27 1.89 -5.01
C PRO A 64 9.93 2.62 -4.89
N MET A 65 9.92 3.70 -4.13
CA MET A 65 8.75 4.57 -4.10
C MET A 65 8.60 5.21 -5.46
N PRO A 66 7.41 5.16 -6.08
CA PRO A 66 7.21 5.81 -7.36
C PRO A 66 7.45 7.31 -7.19
N ASN A 67 8.45 7.82 -7.91
CA ASN A 67 8.67 9.26 -8.02
C ASN A 67 7.66 9.80 -9.01
N ILE A 68 6.61 10.47 -8.50
CA ILE A 68 5.55 11.05 -9.34
C ILE A 68 6.07 12.38 -9.88
N ALA A 69 6.52 12.39 -11.12
CA ALA A 69 6.92 13.61 -11.82
C ALA A 69 5.68 14.44 -12.24
N THR A 70 5.92 15.70 -12.65
CA THR A 70 4.82 16.55 -13.13
C THR A 70 4.13 15.91 -14.35
N GLY A 71 2.83 15.76 -14.29
CA GLY A 71 2.01 15.11 -15.32
C GLY A 71 1.94 13.58 -15.21
N GLU A 72 2.79 12.96 -14.42
CA GLU A 72 2.70 11.53 -14.14
C GLU A 72 1.65 11.24 -13.08
N GLU A 73 1.14 10.02 -13.10
CA GLU A 73 0.14 9.56 -12.13
C GLU A 73 0.51 8.20 -11.55
N LEU A 74 0.13 8.01 -10.29
CA LEU A 74 0.18 6.76 -9.56
C LEU A 74 -1.24 6.33 -9.25
N SER A 75 -1.62 5.13 -9.63
CA SER A 75 -2.95 4.56 -9.35
C SER A 75 -2.80 3.27 -8.56
N ILE A 76 -3.46 3.17 -7.41
CA ILE A 76 -3.43 2.03 -6.49
C ILE A 76 -4.81 1.40 -6.40
N ASN A 77 -4.90 0.09 -6.63
CA ASN A 77 -6.10 -0.73 -6.45
C ASN A 77 -6.17 -1.20 -4.99
N VAL A 78 -6.91 -0.47 -4.18
CA VAL A 78 -6.98 -0.67 -2.72
C VAL A 78 -7.57 -2.03 -2.37
N GLY A 79 -6.85 -2.79 -1.55
CA GLY A 79 -7.26 -4.12 -1.08
C GLY A 79 -6.98 -5.26 -2.06
N SER A 80 -6.48 -4.97 -3.26
CA SER A 80 -6.14 -5.97 -4.28
C SER A 80 -4.67 -6.40 -4.17
N ASN A 81 -4.40 -7.66 -4.36
CA ASN A 81 -3.04 -8.20 -4.47
C ASN A 81 -2.55 -8.33 -5.93
N CYS A 82 -3.33 -7.85 -6.89
CA CYS A 82 -3.03 -7.89 -8.32
C CYS A 82 -3.22 -6.51 -8.94
N ASP A 83 -2.43 -6.22 -9.96
CA ASP A 83 -2.63 -5.06 -10.82
C ASP A 83 -3.90 -5.26 -11.66
N TYR A 84 -4.53 -4.14 -12.01
CA TYR A 84 -5.72 -4.10 -12.85
C TYR A 84 -5.57 -3.01 -13.91
N THR A 85 -5.88 -3.31 -15.16
CA THR A 85 -5.94 -2.30 -16.22
C THR A 85 -7.41 -2.00 -16.52
N SER A 86 -7.80 -0.74 -16.32
CA SER A 86 -9.16 -0.27 -16.56
C SER A 86 -9.49 -0.20 -18.05
N ASP A 87 -10.78 -0.07 -18.39
CA ASP A 87 -11.25 0.13 -19.75
C ASP A 87 -10.66 1.39 -20.41
N GLU A 88 -10.29 2.39 -19.60
CA GLU A 88 -9.60 3.61 -20.04
C GLU A 88 -8.10 3.39 -20.31
N GLY A 89 -7.57 2.17 -20.12
CA GLY A 89 -6.16 1.84 -20.30
C GLY A 89 -5.24 2.28 -19.15
N VAL A 90 -5.80 2.68 -18.00
CA VAL A 90 -5.02 3.04 -16.81
C VAL A 90 -4.66 1.78 -16.03
N THR A 91 -3.38 1.60 -15.72
CA THR A 91 -2.93 0.52 -14.84
C THR A 91 -3.00 0.95 -13.39
N TRP A 92 -3.81 0.24 -12.62
CA TRP A 92 -3.94 0.34 -11.17
C TRP A 92 -3.09 -0.74 -10.54
N LEU A 93 -2.04 -0.32 -9.85
CA LEU A 93 -1.10 -1.22 -9.19
C LEU A 93 -1.76 -1.90 -7.99
N SER A 94 -1.28 -3.08 -7.65
CA SER A 94 -1.67 -3.80 -6.44
C SER A 94 -1.52 -2.93 -5.18
N ASP A 95 -2.30 -3.24 -4.14
CA ASP A 95 -2.39 -2.47 -2.91
C ASP A 95 -1.03 -2.34 -2.22
N SER A 96 -0.61 -1.10 -2.00
CA SER A 96 0.70 -0.75 -1.44
C SER A 96 0.64 0.58 -0.67
N ASN A 97 1.76 0.97 -0.04
CA ASN A 97 1.88 2.23 0.71
C ASN A 97 0.92 2.39 1.90
N PHE A 98 0.36 1.31 2.40
CA PHE A 98 -0.59 1.32 3.52
C PHE A 98 0.04 0.87 4.84
N ARG A 99 -0.59 1.29 5.93
CA ARG A 99 -0.39 0.77 7.28
C ARG A 99 -1.74 0.44 7.89
N GLY A 100 -1.86 -0.73 8.50
CA GLY A 100 -3.08 -1.18 9.16
C GLY A 100 -4.20 -1.60 8.20
N GLY A 101 -5.40 -1.75 8.76
CA GLY A 101 -6.57 -2.24 8.05
C GLY A 101 -6.53 -3.72 7.67
N LYS A 102 -7.66 -4.19 7.16
CA LYS A 102 -7.82 -5.56 6.64
C LYS A 102 -8.46 -5.49 5.26
N THR A 103 -7.94 -6.26 4.32
CA THR A 103 -8.50 -6.36 2.97
C THR A 103 -9.82 -7.13 2.98
N LYS A 104 -10.72 -6.69 2.14
CA LYS A 104 -12.01 -7.32 1.87
C LYS A 104 -12.30 -7.26 0.38
N SER A 105 -13.09 -8.20 -0.10
CA SER A 105 -13.54 -8.24 -1.48
C SER A 105 -14.96 -8.80 -1.60
N ASN A 106 -15.60 -8.52 -2.71
CA ASN A 106 -16.80 -9.21 -3.20
C ASN A 106 -16.74 -9.32 -4.73
N THR A 107 -17.68 -10.01 -5.32
CA THR A 107 -17.83 -10.17 -6.76
C THR A 107 -19.18 -9.64 -7.27
N SER A 108 -19.83 -8.79 -6.46
CA SER A 108 -21.12 -8.21 -6.84
C SER A 108 -20.92 -7.15 -7.92
N GLU A 109 -21.89 -7.06 -8.82
CA GLU A 109 -21.96 -5.97 -9.81
C GLU A 109 -21.91 -4.60 -9.10
N VAL A 110 -21.19 -3.67 -9.72
CA VAL A 110 -21.06 -2.30 -9.22
C VAL A 110 -21.69 -1.34 -10.22
N LEU A 111 -22.65 -0.58 -9.79
CA LEU A 111 -23.34 0.39 -10.63
C LEU A 111 -22.50 1.64 -10.85
N LEU A 112 -22.70 2.30 -11.98
CA LEU A 112 -22.03 3.53 -12.41
C LEU A 112 -20.53 3.36 -12.72
N THR A 113 -20.14 2.15 -13.09
CA THR A 113 -18.79 1.85 -13.60
C THR A 113 -18.87 0.71 -14.62
N THR A 114 -17.88 0.62 -15.48
CA THR A 114 -17.60 -0.55 -16.34
C THR A 114 -16.39 -1.34 -15.81
N ASP A 115 -15.71 -0.80 -14.80
CA ASP A 115 -14.52 -1.37 -14.16
C ASP A 115 -14.87 -2.02 -12.80
N ASP A 116 -15.85 -2.92 -12.77
CA ASP A 116 -16.30 -3.60 -11.56
C ASP A 116 -15.15 -4.11 -10.67
N PRO A 117 -14.10 -4.80 -11.22
CA PRO A 117 -13.03 -5.35 -10.42
C PRO A 117 -12.29 -4.30 -9.56
N LEU A 118 -12.20 -3.05 -10.05
CA LEU A 118 -11.55 -1.95 -9.34
C LEU A 118 -12.33 -1.50 -8.10
N PHE A 119 -13.65 -1.76 -8.06
CA PHE A 119 -14.53 -1.39 -6.95
C PHE A 119 -14.95 -2.59 -6.09
N GLN A 120 -14.48 -3.78 -6.40
CA GLN A 120 -14.80 -5.02 -5.69
C GLN A 120 -13.82 -5.38 -4.58
N THR A 121 -12.75 -4.59 -4.41
CA THR A 121 -11.79 -4.74 -3.30
C THR A 121 -11.70 -3.45 -2.50
N TRP A 122 -11.44 -3.56 -1.20
CA TRP A 122 -11.29 -2.41 -0.30
C TRP A 122 -10.55 -2.79 0.98
N ARG A 123 -10.23 -1.77 1.79
CA ARG A 123 -9.64 -1.94 3.11
C ARG A 123 -10.60 -1.46 4.21
N GLU A 124 -10.77 -2.26 5.26
CA GLU A 124 -11.63 -1.97 6.42
C GLU A 124 -10.80 -1.73 7.68
N SER A 125 -11.45 -1.20 8.73
CA SER A 125 -10.87 -0.81 10.01
C SER A 125 -9.97 0.45 9.89
N SER A 126 -9.17 0.73 10.89
CA SER A 126 -8.26 1.89 10.87
C SER A 126 -7.07 1.60 9.97
N TYR A 127 -6.84 2.43 8.96
CA TYR A 127 -5.71 2.39 8.06
C TYR A 127 -5.25 3.79 7.70
N GLU A 128 -4.01 3.88 7.23
CA GLU A 128 -3.46 5.06 6.56
C GLU A 128 -2.69 4.62 5.31
N TYR A 129 -2.74 5.44 4.27
CA TYR A 129 -1.87 5.40 3.10
C TYR A 129 -0.89 6.55 3.20
N VAL A 130 0.40 6.27 3.01
CA VAL A 130 1.46 7.27 3.08
C VAL A 130 2.27 7.21 1.79
N PHE A 131 2.24 8.30 1.04
CA PHE A 131 3.02 8.46 -0.18
C PHE A 131 4.09 9.53 0.06
N ASP A 132 5.36 9.17 -0.07
CA ASP A 132 6.43 10.14 -0.10
C ASP A 132 6.49 10.76 -1.51
N VAL A 133 6.38 12.07 -1.59
CA VAL A 133 6.30 12.80 -2.85
C VAL A 133 7.12 14.08 -2.75
N VAL A 134 7.56 14.64 -3.86
CA VAL A 134 8.19 15.97 -3.85
C VAL A 134 7.16 17.05 -3.51
N ASN A 135 7.60 18.16 -2.92
CA ASN A 135 6.72 19.28 -2.66
C ASN A 135 6.12 19.81 -3.97
N GLY A 136 4.88 20.24 -3.94
CA GLY A 136 4.16 20.71 -5.11
C GLY A 136 2.65 20.54 -4.99
N LYS A 137 1.95 20.72 -6.10
CA LYS A 137 0.48 20.58 -6.14
C LYS A 137 0.09 19.26 -6.78
N TYR A 138 -0.89 18.63 -6.18
CA TYR A 138 -1.38 17.30 -6.55
C TYR A 138 -2.90 17.28 -6.68
N GLU A 139 -3.37 16.54 -7.68
CA GLU A 139 -4.73 16.05 -7.74
C GLU A 139 -4.75 14.65 -7.16
N VAL A 140 -5.62 14.42 -6.17
CA VAL A 140 -5.86 13.11 -5.57
C VAL A 140 -7.30 12.71 -5.86
N GLU A 141 -7.49 11.63 -6.60
CA GLU A 141 -8.80 11.04 -6.86
C GLU A 141 -8.96 9.78 -6.01
N LEU A 142 -10.05 9.74 -5.24
CA LEU A 142 -10.42 8.60 -4.42
C LEU A 142 -11.60 7.87 -5.08
N LEU A 143 -11.39 6.60 -5.39
CA LEU A 143 -12.47 5.72 -5.83
C LEU A 143 -13.08 5.05 -4.62
N THR A 144 -14.39 5.15 -4.51
CA THR A 144 -15.12 4.59 -3.38
C THR A 144 -16.35 3.85 -3.85
N VAL A 145 -16.78 2.86 -3.05
CA VAL A 145 -18.05 2.19 -3.23
C VAL A 145 -18.96 2.47 -2.03
N GLU A 146 -20.20 2.77 -2.31
CA GLU A 146 -21.26 2.91 -1.31
C GLU A 146 -22.21 1.72 -1.42
N LYS A 147 -22.43 1.02 -0.32
CA LYS A 147 -23.44 -0.03 -0.24
C LYS A 147 -24.75 0.61 0.15
N THR A 148 -25.69 0.67 -0.77
CA THR A 148 -26.99 1.28 -0.54
C THR A 148 -28.14 0.32 -0.87
N ILE A 149 -29.26 0.53 -0.21
CA ILE A 149 -30.55 -0.04 -0.63
C ILE A 149 -31.19 1.06 -1.50
N PRO A 150 -31.43 0.81 -2.80
CA PRO A 150 -31.99 1.84 -3.64
C PRO A 150 -33.39 2.25 -3.13
N SER A 151 -33.63 3.54 -3.03
CA SER A 151 -34.98 4.05 -2.88
C SER A 151 -35.81 3.68 -4.11
N GLY A 152 -37.09 3.47 -3.95
CA GLY A 152 -38.00 2.90 -4.96
C GLY A 152 -37.88 3.42 -6.40
N GLN A 153 -37.42 4.66 -6.61
CA GLN A 153 -37.17 5.19 -7.96
C GLN A 153 -36.01 4.53 -8.67
N LEU A 154 -34.91 4.28 -7.98
CA LEU A 154 -33.71 3.65 -8.56
C LEU A 154 -33.94 2.14 -8.79
N ALA A 155 -34.63 1.47 -7.87
CA ALA A 155 -35.04 0.06 -8.03
C ALA A 155 -35.95 -0.12 -9.26
N ASN A 156 -36.89 0.77 -9.48
CA ASN A 156 -37.76 0.75 -10.66
C ASN A 156 -37.00 1.01 -11.96
N LEU A 157 -36.02 1.93 -11.95
CA LEU A 157 -35.20 2.25 -13.12
C LEU A 157 -34.33 1.06 -13.52
N LEU A 158 -33.87 0.27 -12.54
CA LEU A 158 -32.98 -0.88 -12.75
C LEU A 158 -33.75 -2.19 -12.98
N GLY A 159 -35.10 -2.17 -12.88
CA GLY A 159 -35.96 -3.36 -13.11
C GLY A 159 -35.74 -4.47 -12.07
N ARG A 160 -35.30 -4.14 -10.85
CA ARG A 160 -34.92 -5.11 -9.81
C ARG A 160 -35.71 -4.90 -8.52
N GLY A 161 -35.74 -5.93 -7.67
CA GLY A 161 -36.51 -5.91 -6.42
C GLY A 161 -35.99 -4.91 -5.38
N SER A 162 -36.87 -4.47 -4.48
CA SER A 162 -36.59 -3.45 -3.47
C SER A 162 -35.61 -3.88 -2.36
N ASP A 163 -35.27 -5.17 -2.28
CA ASP A 163 -34.44 -5.75 -1.21
C ASP A 163 -33.00 -6.03 -1.63
N ASP A 164 -32.63 -5.81 -2.90
CA ASP A 164 -31.28 -6.02 -3.39
C ASP A 164 -30.35 -4.90 -2.92
N ARG A 165 -29.26 -5.26 -2.26
CA ARG A 165 -28.20 -4.31 -1.91
C ARG A 165 -27.29 -4.10 -3.10
N TYR A 166 -27.14 -2.85 -3.52
CA TYR A 166 -26.28 -2.46 -4.61
C TYR A 166 -25.00 -1.83 -4.09
N SER A 167 -23.92 -2.07 -4.82
CA SER A 167 -22.69 -1.30 -4.72
C SER A 167 -22.72 -0.22 -5.79
N ILE A 168 -22.53 1.02 -5.40
CA ILE A 168 -22.52 2.17 -6.31
C ILE A 168 -21.14 2.79 -6.30
N ALA A 169 -20.48 2.86 -7.46
CA ALA A 169 -19.20 3.53 -7.63
C ALA A 169 -19.33 5.03 -7.47
N ALA A 170 -18.37 5.64 -6.79
CA ALA A 170 -18.25 7.09 -6.68
C ALA A 170 -16.78 7.50 -6.75
N ARG A 171 -16.55 8.66 -7.33
CA ARG A 171 -15.22 9.29 -7.46
C ARG A 171 -15.23 10.64 -6.73
N GLU A 172 -14.19 10.91 -5.96
CA GLU A 172 -13.99 12.18 -5.27
C GLU A 172 -12.61 12.71 -5.61
N ARG A 173 -12.54 13.98 -6.07
CA ARG A 173 -11.28 14.65 -6.40
C ARG A 173 -10.96 15.71 -5.38
N ARG A 174 -9.70 15.75 -4.97
CA ARG A 174 -9.14 16.75 -4.06
C ARG A 174 -7.89 17.33 -4.68
N PHE A 175 -7.72 18.64 -4.52
CA PHE A 175 -6.49 19.34 -4.86
C PHE A 175 -5.76 19.68 -3.58
N ILE A 176 -4.51 19.23 -3.46
CA ILE A 176 -3.71 19.44 -2.26
C ILE A 176 -2.37 20.04 -2.61
N GLU A 177 -1.84 20.86 -1.71
CA GLU A 177 -0.49 21.41 -1.80
C GLU A 177 0.38 20.73 -0.75
N VAL A 178 1.45 20.08 -1.20
CA VAL A 178 2.39 19.34 -0.36
C VAL A 178 3.61 20.21 -0.09
N SER A 179 3.92 20.42 1.19
CA SER A 179 5.09 21.16 1.66
C SER A 179 6.00 20.35 2.58
N ASN A 180 5.56 19.15 2.97
CA ASN A 180 6.28 18.28 3.92
C ASN A 180 6.71 16.94 3.30
N GLY A 181 6.68 16.82 1.97
CA GLY A 181 7.12 15.63 1.25
C GLY A 181 6.17 14.44 1.32
N LYS A 182 4.94 14.59 1.84
CA LYS A 182 4.03 13.46 2.05
C LYS A 182 2.59 13.78 1.66
N ILE A 183 1.93 12.76 1.08
CA ILE A 183 0.47 12.70 0.98
C ILE A 183 0.01 11.60 1.92
N ILE A 184 -0.90 11.92 2.83
CA ILE A 184 -1.47 10.96 3.79
C ILE A 184 -2.97 10.91 3.59
N ILE A 185 -3.51 9.69 3.46
CA ILE A 185 -4.94 9.42 3.33
C ILE A 185 -5.33 8.43 4.43
N MET A 186 -6.18 8.85 5.34
CA MET A 186 -6.62 8.02 6.46
C MET A 186 -8.03 7.49 6.24
N SER A 187 -8.38 6.40 6.92
CA SER A 187 -9.73 5.84 6.92
C SER A 187 -10.79 6.86 7.35
N GLY A 188 -10.43 7.82 8.21
CA GLY A 188 -11.29 8.92 8.64
C GLY A 188 -11.58 9.98 7.58
N ASP A 189 -10.78 10.04 6.52
CA ASP A 189 -10.96 10.97 5.40
C ASP A 189 -12.05 10.50 4.42
N ILE A 190 -12.43 9.23 4.52
CA ILE A 190 -13.44 8.62 3.65
C ILE A 190 -14.84 8.92 4.19
N LYS A 191 -15.72 9.40 3.34
CA LYS A 191 -17.09 9.71 3.69
C LYS A 191 -17.76 8.50 4.38
N LYS A 192 -18.43 8.74 5.50
CA LYS A 192 -19.14 7.69 6.26
C LYS A 192 -20.08 6.90 5.34
N GLY A 193 -20.00 5.58 5.43
CA GLY A 193 -20.79 4.65 4.60
C GLY A 193 -20.14 4.26 3.28
N ARG A 194 -19.00 4.87 2.91
CA ARG A 194 -18.22 4.52 1.74
C ARG A 194 -16.99 3.69 2.10
N LEU A 195 -16.55 2.86 1.16
CA LEU A 195 -15.37 2.03 1.25
C LEU A 195 -14.38 2.49 0.19
N LEU A 196 -13.14 2.72 0.57
CA LEU A 196 -12.07 3.13 -0.35
C LEU A 196 -11.61 1.92 -1.18
N CYS A 197 -11.70 2.05 -2.51
CA CYS A 197 -11.37 1.00 -3.48
C CYS A 197 -10.17 1.38 -4.36
N GLY A 198 -9.91 2.65 -4.58
CA GLY A 198 -8.78 3.11 -5.38
C GLY A 198 -8.29 4.48 -4.96
N ILE A 199 -6.99 4.70 -5.16
CA ILE A 199 -6.32 5.99 -4.96
C ILE A 199 -5.56 6.31 -6.22
N LYS A 200 -5.80 7.48 -6.81
CA LYS A 200 -5.04 8.00 -7.94
C LYS A 200 -4.43 9.34 -7.55
N ILE A 201 -3.14 9.47 -7.75
CA ILE A 201 -2.38 10.67 -7.41
C ILE A 201 -1.69 11.15 -8.67
N ARG A 202 -1.86 12.41 -9.02
CA ARG A 202 -1.20 13.05 -10.15
C ARG A 202 -0.57 14.36 -9.70
N ARG A 203 0.71 14.54 -10.02
CA ARG A 203 1.37 15.82 -9.81
C ARG A 203 1.00 16.79 -10.92
N ILE A 204 0.47 17.96 -10.56
CA ILE A 204 -0.02 18.96 -11.52
C ILE A 204 0.89 20.17 -11.63
N LEU A 205 1.69 20.49 -10.61
CA LEU A 205 2.67 21.61 -10.60
C LEU A 205 3.81 21.28 -9.62
#